data_7ae13b74580f1f68c6b9cece69174da7
#
_entry.id   7ae13b74580f1f68c6b9cece69174da7
#
_cell.length_a   1.000
_cell.length_b   1.000
_cell.length_c   1.000
_cell.angle_alpha   90.00
_cell.angle_beta   90.00
_cell.angle_gamma   90.00
#
_symmetry.space_group_name_H-M   'P 1'
#
loop_
_entity.id
_entity.type
_entity.pdbx_description
1 polymer ?
#
loop_
_entity_poly.entity_id
_entity_poly.type
_entity_poly.pdbx_seq_one_letter_code
_entity_poly.pdbx_strand_id
1 'polypeptide(L)'
;MSSKKEFETGAIRNQMPRSGYSEHTSAMYLTSSFVFDDAEDMRASFAEEKEKNIYSRFSNPNNTEFVDKVVAMEGAESGYAFASGMAAIFSTLGALLESGDQVLSARSVFGSTHALFTKFFPKWNIETSYFDIAEAAGIEALIRPETKIIFAETPTNPGLEILDLEFLGAIAKKHGVLLVIDNCFATPYLQQPIA
;
A
#
# COMPACT_ATOMS: atom_id res chain seq x y z
N MET A 1 3.46 -21.79 -4.52
CA MET A 1 4.38 -21.24 -3.50
C MET A 1 5.77 -21.22 -4.09
N SER A 2 6.34 -20.04 -4.33
CA SER A 2 7.77 -19.90 -4.67
C SER A 2 8.60 -20.50 -3.54
N SER A 3 9.66 -21.23 -3.84
CA SER A 3 10.53 -21.74 -2.79
C SER A 3 11.15 -20.53 -2.03
N LYS A 4 11.41 -20.66 -0.72
CA LYS A 4 12.03 -19.60 0.08
C LYS A 4 13.31 -19.04 -0.58
N LYS A 5 14.03 -19.90 -1.30
CA LYS A 5 15.25 -19.56 -2.05
C LYS A 5 14.96 -18.69 -3.29
N GLU A 6 13.80 -18.85 -3.91
CA GLU A 6 13.35 -18.01 -5.04
C GLU A 6 12.89 -16.65 -4.56
N PHE A 7 12.19 -16.56 -3.41
CA PHE A 7 11.79 -15.31 -2.80
C PHE A 7 12.98 -14.41 -2.44
N GLU A 8 13.98 -14.94 -1.72
CA GLU A 8 15.19 -14.20 -1.33
C GLU A 8 15.98 -13.74 -2.56
N THR A 9 16.11 -14.61 -3.56
CA THR A 9 16.79 -14.27 -4.82
C THR A 9 16.02 -13.18 -5.58
N GLY A 10 14.70 -13.27 -5.65
CA GLY A 10 13.84 -12.28 -6.28
C GLY A 10 13.92 -10.92 -5.58
N ALA A 11 13.88 -10.89 -4.25
CA ALA A 11 14.00 -9.68 -3.46
C ALA A 11 15.31 -8.90 -3.73
N ILE A 12 16.39 -9.63 -4.05
CA ILE A 12 17.71 -9.02 -4.37
C ILE A 12 17.83 -8.73 -5.87
N ARG A 13 17.40 -9.65 -6.75
CA ARG A 13 17.74 -9.66 -8.18
C ARG A 13 16.64 -9.14 -9.09
N ASN A 14 15.46 -8.87 -8.61
CA ASN A 14 14.45 -8.14 -9.37
C ASN A 14 14.88 -6.67 -9.48
N GLN A 15 15.64 -6.38 -10.53
CA GLN A 15 16.30 -5.10 -10.75
C GLN A 15 15.91 -4.56 -12.12
N MET A 16 15.94 -3.23 -12.29
CA MET A 16 15.81 -2.62 -13.60
C MET A 16 16.90 -3.12 -14.57
N PRO A 17 16.69 -3.06 -15.89
CA PRO A 17 17.70 -3.39 -16.87
C PRO A 17 18.99 -2.61 -16.65
N ARG A 18 20.14 -3.30 -16.79
CA ARG A 18 21.44 -2.67 -16.67
C ARG A 18 21.65 -1.61 -17.76
N SER A 19 22.34 -0.54 -17.41
CA SER A 19 22.75 0.46 -18.37
C SER A 19 23.88 -0.03 -19.31
N GLY A 20 24.33 0.83 -20.20
CA GLY A 20 25.49 0.52 -21.06
C GLY A 20 26.80 0.28 -20.30
N TYR A 21 26.84 0.52 -18.99
CA TYR A 21 28.01 0.25 -18.12
C TYR A 21 28.00 -1.13 -17.49
N SER A 22 26.92 -1.92 -17.66
CA SER A 22 26.79 -3.28 -17.12
C SER A 22 27.00 -3.39 -15.60
N GLU A 23 26.56 -2.40 -14.87
CA GLU A 23 26.65 -2.32 -13.39
C GLU A 23 26.04 -3.54 -12.71
N HIS A 24 26.61 -3.93 -11.56
CA HIS A 24 26.12 -5.07 -10.78
C HIS A 24 24.87 -4.76 -9.98
N THR A 25 24.79 -3.54 -9.43
CA THR A 25 23.65 -3.01 -8.67
C THR A 25 22.95 -1.95 -9.47
N SER A 26 21.68 -1.67 -9.17
CA SER A 26 20.92 -0.64 -9.87
C SER A 26 21.58 0.72 -9.74
N ALA A 27 21.60 1.47 -10.84
CA ALA A 27 22.11 2.85 -10.85
C ALA A 27 21.18 3.77 -10.03
N MET A 28 21.75 4.83 -9.45
CA MET A 28 20.99 5.87 -8.75
C MET A 28 20.71 7.04 -9.69
N TYR A 29 19.44 7.32 -9.93
CA TYR A 29 18.98 8.42 -10.80
C TYR A 29 18.61 9.65 -9.95
N LEU A 30 19.62 10.42 -9.56
CA LEU A 30 19.47 11.64 -8.76
C LEU A 30 19.09 12.84 -9.64
N THR A 31 17.93 12.78 -10.26
CA THR A 31 17.40 13.84 -11.11
C THR A 31 15.96 14.18 -10.77
N SER A 32 15.55 15.43 -10.99
CA SER A 32 14.15 15.84 -10.84
C SER A 32 13.36 15.68 -12.14
N SER A 33 14.02 15.77 -13.31
CA SER A 33 13.35 15.77 -14.61
C SER A 33 14.14 14.95 -15.62
N PHE A 34 13.46 14.57 -16.69
CA PHE A 34 13.99 13.78 -17.79
C PHE A 34 13.88 14.57 -19.09
N VAL A 35 14.75 14.28 -20.04
CA VAL A 35 14.77 14.95 -21.34
C VAL A 35 13.89 14.24 -22.36
N PHE A 36 13.42 14.99 -23.34
CA PHE A 36 12.62 14.51 -24.46
C PHE A 36 13.38 14.70 -25.76
N ASP A 37 13.13 13.83 -26.73
CA ASP A 37 13.80 13.88 -28.03
C ASP A 37 13.32 15.09 -28.85
N ASP A 38 12.02 15.40 -28.75
CA ASP A 38 11.37 16.53 -29.40
C ASP A 38 10.08 16.96 -28.67
N ALA A 39 9.38 17.95 -29.21
CA ALA A 39 8.15 18.48 -28.62
C ALA A 39 6.98 17.47 -28.68
N GLU A 40 6.94 16.60 -29.68
CA GLU A 40 5.90 15.57 -29.80
C GLU A 40 6.15 14.44 -28.81
N ASP A 41 7.39 14.02 -28.60
CA ASP A 41 7.78 13.08 -27.55
C ASP A 41 7.36 13.58 -26.16
N MET A 42 7.57 14.87 -25.90
CA MET A 42 7.11 15.53 -24.68
C MET A 42 5.57 15.50 -24.55
N ARG A 43 4.86 15.94 -25.60
CA ARG A 43 3.41 15.97 -25.61
C ARG A 43 2.82 14.58 -25.34
N ALA A 44 3.27 13.56 -26.09
CA ALA A 44 2.78 12.21 -25.97
C ALA A 44 3.05 11.61 -24.58
N SER A 45 4.21 11.93 -23.99
CA SER A 45 4.54 11.47 -22.63
C SER A 45 3.66 12.11 -21.57
N PHE A 46 3.35 13.41 -21.67
CA PHE A 46 2.45 14.10 -20.74
C PHE A 46 0.98 13.71 -20.94
N ALA A 47 0.60 13.29 -22.13
CA ALA A 47 -0.74 12.79 -22.43
C ALA A 47 -0.93 11.29 -22.11
N GLU A 48 0.08 10.64 -21.52
CA GLU A 48 0.10 9.20 -21.21
C GLU A 48 -0.07 8.29 -22.44
N GLU A 49 0.17 8.82 -23.62
CA GLU A 49 0.16 8.07 -24.88
C GLU A 49 1.47 7.29 -25.09
N LYS A 50 2.51 7.66 -24.35
CA LYS A 50 3.84 7.05 -24.35
C LYS A 50 4.34 6.89 -22.92
N GLU A 51 4.72 5.69 -22.55
CA GLU A 51 5.33 5.43 -21.25
C GLU A 51 6.77 5.96 -21.20
N LYS A 52 7.01 6.97 -20.38
CA LYS A 52 8.32 7.60 -20.17
C LYS A 52 8.37 8.30 -18.81
N ASN A 53 9.54 8.31 -18.18
CA ASN A 53 9.75 9.15 -17.01
C ASN A 53 9.75 10.63 -17.44
N ILE A 54 8.96 11.44 -16.75
CA ILE A 54 8.79 12.88 -17.05
C ILE A 54 9.45 13.70 -15.94
N TYR A 55 9.06 13.43 -14.71
CA TYR A 55 9.51 14.15 -13.52
C TYR A 55 9.48 13.21 -12.32
N SER A 56 10.51 13.25 -11.47
CA SER A 56 10.68 12.28 -10.38
C SER A 56 9.58 12.28 -9.31
N ARG A 57 8.73 13.30 -9.26
CA ARG A 57 7.52 13.28 -8.43
C ARG A 57 6.46 12.30 -8.96
N PHE A 58 6.40 12.09 -10.27
CA PHE A 58 5.48 11.14 -10.90
C PHE A 58 6.11 9.76 -11.01
N SER A 59 7.31 9.67 -11.54
CA SER A 59 8.03 8.42 -11.73
C SER A 59 9.55 8.64 -11.74
N ASN A 60 10.27 7.69 -11.16
CA ASN A 60 11.72 7.64 -11.18
C ASN A 60 12.14 6.17 -11.23
N PRO A 61 13.15 5.78 -12.03
CA PRO A 61 13.56 4.38 -12.16
C PRO A 61 13.82 3.67 -10.83
N ASN A 62 14.41 4.36 -9.85
CA ASN A 62 14.66 3.77 -8.53
C ASN A 62 13.37 3.49 -7.75
N ASN A 63 12.38 4.41 -7.81
CA ASN A 63 11.09 4.20 -7.17
C ASN A 63 10.34 3.06 -7.86
N THR A 64 10.37 2.99 -9.19
CA THR A 64 9.75 1.91 -9.96
C THR A 64 10.35 0.57 -9.57
N GLU A 65 11.68 0.44 -9.53
CA GLU A 65 12.34 -0.80 -9.11
C GLU A 65 11.94 -1.21 -7.67
N PHE A 66 11.85 -0.25 -6.75
CA PHE A 66 11.41 -0.53 -5.38
C PHE A 66 9.96 -1.07 -5.37
N VAL A 67 9.06 -0.40 -6.09
CA VAL A 67 7.65 -0.84 -6.21
C VAL A 67 7.57 -2.23 -6.80
N ASP A 68 8.24 -2.50 -7.93
CA ASP A 68 8.23 -3.79 -8.62
C ASP A 68 8.73 -4.92 -7.72
N LYS A 69 9.73 -4.66 -6.88
CA LYS A 69 10.21 -5.64 -5.89
C LYS A 69 9.15 -5.96 -4.84
N VAL A 70 8.53 -4.94 -4.27
CA VAL A 70 7.50 -5.12 -3.24
C VAL A 70 6.26 -5.81 -3.82
N VAL A 71 5.80 -5.36 -5.00
CA VAL A 71 4.69 -5.98 -5.73
C VAL A 71 4.94 -7.46 -5.98
N ALA A 72 6.14 -7.81 -6.47
CA ALA A 72 6.50 -9.21 -6.71
C ALA A 72 6.58 -10.04 -5.41
N MET A 73 7.05 -9.44 -4.32
CA MET A 73 7.14 -10.13 -3.03
C MET A 73 5.77 -10.31 -2.36
N GLU A 74 4.87 -9.36 -2.52
CA GLU A 74 3.49 -9.43 -2.00
C GLU A 74 2.55 -10.25 -2.90
N GLY A 75 2.93 -10.54 -4.14
CA GLY A 75 2.03 -11.13 -5.12
C GLY A 75 0.91 -10.18 -5.56
N ALA A 76 1.16 -8.88 -5.47
CA ALA A 76 0.19 -7.83 -5.79
C ALA A 76 0.09 -7.57 -7.31
N GLU A 77 -1.01 -6.96 -7.75
CA GLU A 77 -1.20 -6.54 -9.14
C GLU A 77 -0.42 -5.26 -9.47
N SER A 78 -0.37 -4.33 -8.51
CA SER A 78 0.32 -3.05 -8.66
C SER A 78 0.69 -2.46 -7.30
N GLY A 79 1.48 -1.38 -7.30
CA GLY A 79 1.87 -0.69 -6.09
C GLY A 79 2.24 0.77 -6.33
N TYR A 80 2.35 1.52 -5.25
CA TYR A 80 2.79 2.91 -5.26
C TYR A 80 3.71 3.20 -4.06
N ALA A 81 4.82 3.91 -4.29
CA ALA A 81 5.76 4.26 -3.24
C ALA A 81 5.47 5.63 -2.64
N PHE A 82 5.53 5.72 -1.32
CA PHE A 82 5.40 6.95 -0.55
C PHE A 82 6.65 7.20 0.29
N ALA A 83 6.83 8.45 0.72
CA ALA A 83 7.98 8.86 1.53
C ALA A 83 7.94 8.32 2.98
N SER A 84 6.81 7.80 3.44
CA SER A 84 6.63 7.20 4.76
C SER A 84 5.40 6.31 4.81
N GLY A 85 5.34 5.37 5.78
CA GLY A 85 4.15 4.55 6.02
C GLY A 85 2.90 5.40 6.32
N MET A 86 3.02 6.45 7.12
CA MET A 86 1.89 7.36 7.37
C MET A 86 1.42 8.11 6.12
N ALA A 87 2.33 8.45 5.20
CA ALA A 87 1.94 9.02 3.91
C ALA A 87 1.20 7.99 3.05
N ALA A 88 1.62 6.72 3.08
CA ALA A 88 0.92 5.63 2.40
C ALA A 88 -0.48 5.44 2.97
N ILE A 89 -0.62 5.30 4.30
CA ILE A 89 -1.93 5.15 4.97
C ILE A 89 -2.85 6.33 4.65
N PHE A 90 -2.36 7.56 4.86
CA PHE A 90 -3.16 8.77 4.63
C PHE A 90 -3.64 8.89 3.19
N SER A 91 -2.73 8.68 2.22
CA SER A 91 -3.07 8.80 0.80
C SER A 91 -4.00 7.69 0.33
N THR A 92 -3.79 6.46 0.79
CA THR A 92 -4.68 5.33 0.47
C THR A 92 -6.09 5.59 0.98
N LEU A 93 -6.23 5.95 2.25
CA LEU A 93 -7.55 6.20 2.83
C LEU A 93 -8.20 7.45 2.23
N GLY A 94 -7.42 8.52 2.00
CA GLY A 94 -7.92 9.74 1.37
C GLY A 94 -8.34 9.58 -0.11
N ALA A 95 -7.78 8.60 -0.82
CA ALA A 95 -8.19 8.27 -2.18
C ALA A 95 -9.44 7.38 -2.25
N LEU A 96 -9.74 6.63 -1.20
CA LEU A 96 -10.80 5.63 -1.16
C LEU A 96 -12.06 6.08 -0.40
N LEU A 97 -11.98 7.16 0.38
CA LEU A 97 -13.04 7.63 1.25
C LEU A 97 -13.59 8.97 0.81
N GLU A 98 -14.89 9.13 0.97
CA GLU A 98 -15.62 10.38 0.77
C GLU A 98 -16.29 10.84 2.05
N SER A 99 -16.79 12.07 2.06
CA SER A 99 -17.56 12.60 3.20
C SER A 99 -18.84 11.78 3.42
N GLY A 100 -19.05 11.31 4.62
CA GLY A 100 -20.17 10.44 5.00
C GLY A 100 -19.77 8.95 5.09
N ASP A 101 -18.59 8.57 4.64
CA ASP A 101 -18.12 7.20 4.71
C ASP A 101 -17.67 6.81 6.12
N GLN A 102 -17.63 5.51 6.37
CA GLN A 102 -17.15 4.91 7.60
C GLN A 102 -15.92 4.02 7.33
N VAL A 103 -14.92 4.15 8.21
CA VAL A 103 -13.84 3.17 8.39
C VAL A 103 -14.17 2.31 9.61
N LEU A 104 -14.16 1.01 9.45
CA LEU A 104 -14.22 0.05 10.55
C LEU A 104 -12.80 -0.44 10.84
N SER A 105 -12.20 0.04 11.93
CA SER A 105 -10.79 -0.20 12.26
C SER A 105 -10.63 -1.19 13.41
N ALA A 106 -9.61 -2.04 13.34
CA ALA A 106 -9.13 -2.69 14.55
C ALA A 106 -8.74 -1.61 15.58
N ARG A 107 -9.00 -1.87 16.88
CA ARG A 107 -8.65 -0.93 17.96
C ARG A 107 -7.14 -0.84 18.15
N SER A 108 -6.45 -1.95 18.00
CA SER A 108 -5.00 -2.05 18.13
C SER A 108 -4.31 -1.66 16.83
N VAL A 109 -4.18 -0.35 16.58
CA VAL A 109 -3.43 0.22 15.46
C VAL A 109 -2.39 1.21 15.97
N PHE A 110 -1.37 1.48 15.17
CA PHE A 110 -0.33 2.45 15.49
C PHE A 110 -0.91 3.81 15.90
N GLY A 111 -0.31 4.45 16.92
CA GLY A 111 -0.84 5.67 17.52
C GLY A 111 -1.07 6.82 16.54
N SER A 112 -0.24 6.98 15.50
CA SER A 112 -0.45 8.01 14.48
C SER A 112 -1.63 7.67 13.56
N THR A 113 -1.87 6.41 13.28
CA THR A 113 -3.06 5.94 12.54
C THR A 113 -4.32 6.21 13.37
N HIS A 114 -4.29 5.90 14.68
CA HIS A 114 -5.39 6.25 15.58
C HIS A 114 -5.63 7.76 15.64
N ALA A 115 -4.57 8.58 15.66
CA ALA A 115 -4.71 10.04 15.62
C ALA A 115 -5.32 10.53 14.31
N LEU A 116 -5.01 9.89 13.16
CA LEU A 116 -5.66 10.18 11.89
C LEU A 116 -7.17 9.95 11.99
N PHE A 117 -7.59 8.81 12.51
CA PHE A 117 -8.99 8.43 12.67
C PHE A 117 -9.76 9.32 13.64
N THR A 118 -9.14 9.73 14.75
CA THR A 118 -9.84 10.45 15.81
C THR A 118 -9.74 11.97 15.71
N LYS A 119 -8.72 12.53 15.04
CA LYS A 119 -8.46 13.98 15.00
C LYS A 119 -8.62 14.60 13.62
N PHE A 120 -8.42 13.83 12.55
CA PHE A 120 -8.47 14.35 11.18
C PHE A 120 -9.74 13.93 10.45
N PHE A 121 -10.10 12.67 10.43
CA PHE A 121 -11.26 12.16 9.72
C PHE A 121 -12.59 12.80 10.13
N PRO A 122 -12.85 13.08 11.44
CA PRO A 122 -14.07 13.79 11.82
C PRO A 122 -14.21 15.17 11.20
N LYS A 123 -13.09 15.86 10.85
CA LYS A 123 -13.12 17.17 10.18
C LYS A 123 -13.64 17.07 8.74
N TRP A 124 -13.57 15.90 8.14
CA TRP A 124 -14.02 15.61 6.78
C TRP A 124 -15.30 14.81 6.76
N ASN A 125 -15.98 14.71 7.90
CA ASN A 125 -17.20 13.94 8.07
C ASN A 125 -17.02 12.46 7.70
N ILE A 126 -15.85 11.89 8.00
CA ILE A 126 -15.56 10.46 7.91
C ILE A 126 -15.62 9.89 9.32
N GLU A 127 -16.46 8.88 9.50
CA GLU A 127 -16.63 8.22 10.80
C GLU A 127 -15.67 7.04 10.94
N THR A 128 -15.20 6.80 12.16
CA THR A 128 -14.43 5.60 12.48
C THR A 128 -15.10 4.85 13.62
N SER A 129 -15.43 3.59 13.40
CA SER A 129 -15.84 2.63 14.43
C SER A 129 -14.73 1.62 14.65
N TYR A 130 -14.71 1.03 15.85
CA TYR A 130 -13.64 0.13 16.24
C TYR A 130 -14.17 -1.25 16.61
N PHE A 131 -13.44 -2.28 16.21
CA PHE A 131 -13.62 -3.62 16.72
C PHE A 131 -12.41 -4.05 17.56
N ASP A 132 -12.66 -4.92 18.53
CA ASP A 132 -11.60 -5.56 19.31
C ASP A 132 -11.17 -6.85 18.61
N ILE A 133 -9.85 -7.09 18.54
CA ILE A 133 -9.29 -8.29 17.92
C ILE A 133 -9.79 -9.57 18.62
N ALA A 134 -9.91 -9.51 19.95
CA ALA A 134 -10.40 -10.64 20.73
C ALA A 134 -11.90 -10.96 20.49
N GLU A 135 -12.65 -9.99 19.98
CA GLU A 135 -14.10 -10.09 19.71
C GLU A 135 -14.41 -10.03 18.20
N ALA A 136 -13.46 -10.42 17.36
CA ALA A 136 -13.58 -10.32 15.90
C ALA A 136 -14.85 -10.99 15.32
N ALA A 137 -15.42 -12.01 16.01
CA ALA A 137 -16.68 -12.63 15.64
C ALA A 137 -17.87 -11.64 15.58
N GLY A 138 -17.77 -10.51 16.29
CA GLY A 138 -18.80 -9.46 16.31
C GLY A 138 -18.65 -8.39 15.25
N ILE A 139 -17.60 -8.43 14.41
CA ILE A 139 -17.26 -7.37 13.46
C ILE A 139 -18.38 -7.11 12.44
N GLU A 140 -19.07 -8.14 12.00
CA GLU A 140 -20.16 -8.01 11.01
C GLU A 140 -21.29 -7.10 11.49
N ALA A 141 -21.59 -7.09 12.79
CA ALA A 141 -22.63 -6.25 13.37
C ALA A 141 -22.29 -4.74 13.35
N LEU A 142 -21.02 -4.42 13.12
CA LEU A 142 -20.52 -3.04 13.06
C LEU A 142 -20.48 -2.50 11.61
N ILE A 143 -20.67 -3.37 10.62
CA ILE A 143 -20.70 -2.98 9.20
C ILE A 143 -22.04 -2.33 8.88
N ARG A 144 -21.98 -1.14 8.31
CA ARG A 144 -23.13 -0.33 7.89
C ARG A 144 -23.05 -0.03 6.39
N PRO A 145 -24.12 0.50 5.78
CA PRO A 145 -24.09 0.90 4.36
C PRO A 145 -22.98 1.92 4.02
N GLU A 146 -22.60 2.76 4.99
CA GLU A 146 -21.54 3.76 4.88
C GLU A 146 -20.14 3.16 5.05
N THR A 147 -20.01 1.92 5.52
CA THR A 147 -18.71 1.27 5.70
C THR A 147 -18.07 0.99 4.35
N LYS A 148 -16.91 1.59 4.08
CA LYS A 148 -16.14 1.39 2.85
C LYS A 148 -14.89 0.56 3.06
N ILE A 149 -14.30 0.68 4.24
CA ILE A 149 -13.00 0.09 4.55
C ILE A 149 -13.07 -0.63 5.90
N ILE A 150 -12.54 -1.85 5.93
CA ILE A 150 -12.05 -2.50 7.15
C ILE A 150 -10.55 -2.25 7.18
N PHE A 151 -10.05 -1.56 8.20
CA PHE A 151 -8.63 -1.28 8.40
C PHE A 151 -8.08 -2.10 9.56
N ALA A 152 -6.95 -2.75 9.36
CA ALA A 152 -6.27 -3.47 10.41
C ALA A 152 -4.75 -3.41 10.26
N GLU A 153 -4.06 -3.60 11.39
CA GLU A 153 -2.60 -3.71 11.47
C GLU A 153 -2.27 -5.06 12.09
N THR A 154 -1.40 -5.84 11.45
CA THR A 154 -1.01 -7.15 11.95
C THR A 154 0.38 -7.56 11.42
N PRO A 155 1.34 -7.91 12.30
CA PRO A 155 1.28 -7.81 13.77
C PRO A 155 1.13 -6.37 14.25
N THR A 156 0.38 -6.15 15.34
CA THR A 156 0.11 -4.79 15.86
C THR A 156 1.35 -4.16 16.54
N ASN A 157 1.48 -2.84 16.43
CA ASN A 157 2.52 -2.08 17.12
C ASN A 157 1.93 -1.33 18.35
N PRO A 158 2.36 -1.58 19.61
CA PRO A 158 3.45 -2.48 20.02
C PRO A 158 3.00 -3.87 20.49
N GLY A 159 1.71 -4.20 20.45
CA GLY A 159 1.13 -5.36 21.12
C GLY A 159 1.51 -6.70 20.48
N LEU A 160 1.97 -6.72 19.21
CA LEU A 160 2.29 -7.92 18.45
C LEU A 160 1.11 -8.91 18.31
N GLU A 161 -0.11 -8.42 18.41
CA GLU A 161 -1.31 -9.22 18.19
C GLU A 161 -1.43 -9.59 16.71
N ILE A 162 -1.84 -10.82 16.47
CA ILE A 162 -2.00 -11.37 15.12
C ILE A 162 -3.50 -11.47 14.80
N LEU A 163 -3.88 -10.95 13.65
CA LEU A 163 -5.23 -11.04 13.12
C LEU A 163 -5.37 -12.19 12.13
N ASP A 164 -6.51 -12.83 12.13
CA ASP A 164 -6.89 -13.79 11.11
C ASP A 164 -7.30 -13.03 9.83
N LEU A 165 -6.36 -12.95 8.88
CA LEU A 165 -6.56 -12.23 7.62
C LEU A 165 -7.55 -12.95 6.70
N GLU A 166 -7.60 -14.27 6.72
CA GLU A 166 -8.56 -15.06 5.93
C GLU A 166 -9.99 -14.77 6.40
N PHE A 167 -10.20 -14.74 7.70
CA PHE A 167 -11.49 -14.39 8.31
C PHE A 167 -11.90 -12.95 7.94
N LEU A 168 -11.02 -11.97 8.09
CA LEU A 168 -11.32 -10.58 7.73
C LEU A 168 -11.57 -10.41 6.24
N GLY A 169 -10.79 -11.09 5.40
CA GLY A 169 -10.97 -11.09 3.96
C GLY A 169 -12.32 -11.67 3.52
N ALA A 170 -12.76 -12.77 4.16
CA ALA A 170 -14.06 -13.36 3.90
C ALA A 170 -15.20 -12.39 4.25
N ILE A 171 -15.11 -11.70 5.40
CA ILE A 171 -16.09 -10.68 5.80
C ILE A 171 -16.09 -9.50 4.82
N ALA A 172 -14.94 -8.94 4.51
CA ALA A 172 -14.81 -7.83 3.58
C ALA A 172 -15.44 -8.16 2.22
N LYS A 173 -15.12 -9.33 1.69
CA LYS A 173 -15.70 -9.82 0.42
C LYS A 173 -17.21 -10.03 0.50
N LYS A 174 -17.73 -10.61 1.58
CA LYS A 174 -19.16 -10.84 1.79
C LYS A 174 -19.97 -9.54 1.78
N HIS A 175 -19.42 -8.48 2.36
CA HIS A 175 -20.09 -7.18 2.48
C HIS A 175 -19.71 -6.17 1.39
N GLY A 176 -18.81 -6.53 0.47
CA GLY A 176 -18.36 -5.64 -0.61
C GLY A 176 -17.59 -4.43 -0.11
N VAL A 177 -16.90 -4.54 1.03
CA VAL A 177 -16.03 -3.50 1.60
C VAL A 177 -14.57 -3.82 1.32
N LEU A 178 -13.72 -2.79 1.28
CA LEU A 178 -12.29 -2.99 1.05
C LEU A 178 -11.60 -3.40 2.37
N LEU A 179 -10.65 -4.34 2.28
CA LEU A 179 -9.76 -4.68 3.38
C LEU A 179 -8.41 -3.98 3.15
N VAL A 180 -8.01 -3.15 4.09
CA VAL A 180 -6.72 -2.44 4.08
C VAL A 180 -5.89 -2.92 5.27
N ILE A 181 -4.72 -3.50 4.99
CA ILE A 181 -3.84 -4.07 6.00
C ILE A 181 -2.51 -3.31 6.05
N ASP A 182 -2.15 -2.85 7.24
CA ASP A 182 -0.80 -2.41 7.55
C ASP A 182 0.04 -3.65 7.92
N ASN A 183 0.91 -4.05 6.99
CA ASN A 183 1.79 -5.23 7.11
C ASN A 183 3.25 -4.83 7.46
N CYS A 184 3.45 -3.66 8.03
CA CYS A 184 4.77 -3.07 8.22
C CYS A 184 5.72 -3.97 9.05
N PHE A 185 5.23 -4.59 10.12
CA PHE A 185 6.06 -5.42 11.00
C PHE A 185 6.41 -6.79 10.44
N ALA A 186 5.45 -7.46 9.79
CA ALA A 186 5.71 -8.79 9.23
C ALA A 186 6.50 -8.71 7.92
N THR A 187 6.29 -7.68 7.12
CA THR A 187 6.80 -7.56 5.75
C THR A 187 6.34 -8.73 4.86
N PRO A 188 6.49 -8.66 3.54
CA PRO A 188 6.13 -9.78 2.66
C PRO A 188 6.93 -11.06 2.89
N TYR A 189 7.99 -11.00 3.69
CA TYR A 189 8.78 -12.19 4.04
C TYR A 189 8.07 -13.13 5.03
N LEU A 190 7.35 -12.56 6.00
CA LEU A 190 6.66 -13.33 7.04
C LEU A 190 5.16 -13.46 6.77
N GLN A 191 4.56 -12.48 6.12
CA GLN A 191 3.13 -12.42 5.88
C GLN A 191 2.83 -11.74 4.54
N GLN A 192 1.96 -12.33 3.74
CA GLN A 192 1.53 -11.83 2.43
C GLN A 192 0.00 -11.66 2.44
N PRO A 193 -0.54 -10.51 2.85
CA PRO A 193 -1.98 -10.31 3.00
C PRO A 193 -2.79 -10.44 1.70
N ILE A 194 -2.14 -10.32 0.54
CA ILE A 194 -2.78 -10.37 -0.78
C ILE A 194 -2.81 -11.80 -1.36
N ALA A 195 -1.94 -12.69 -0.89
CA ALA A 195 -1.76 -14.05 -1.43
C ALA A 195 -2.87 -15.03 -1.05
#